data_15509746b918c668358e62b66370ceaf
#
_entry.id   15509746b918c668358e62b66370ceaf
#
_cell.length_a   1.000
_cell.length_b   1.000
_cell.length_c   1.000
_cell.angle_alpha   90.00
_cell.angle_beta   90.00
_cell.angle_gamma   90.00
#
_symmetry.space_group_name_H-M   'P 1'
#
loop_
_entity.id
_entity.type
_entity.pdbx_description
1 polymer ?
#
loop_
_entity_poly.entity_id
_entity_poly.type
_entity_poly.pdbx_seq_one_letter_code
_entity_poly.pdbx_strand_id
1 'polypeptide(L)'
;MQPIYARFEYLCTLLKNGKMVKHEYIYEGKFEFEAGGCIEGLKVVYHCSDKAWEKGDGRKVIWICHALTANSDAQDWWPELVGPGRLFDTEKYFVVCANMLGSAYGSSGPASINPETGEPYYFTFPKVTVRDIVRANDLVRRHLGIEKIHLMVGGSIGGFQSVEWTIMNPELFEKAVFIACGVRVTPWLTAWEESQRLALEADPTFRECASLKGGEAGLRCARSIALISYRSYEGYNATQAEQDEDCLFADRAASYQRYQGKKLSDRFDAYSYYYLSDSVNSNNVGRGRGGVEAALKTIKAECTVVGIDSDRLFPVEEQKLIAEAVPGAKYYEITSKFGHDGFLLENDQLTEIIAPLL
;
A
#
# COMPACT_ATOMS: atom_id res chain seq x y z
N MET A 1 -10.07 -28.05 40.80
CA MET A 1 -9.92 -28.25 39.34
C MET A 1 -10.90 -27.33 38.67
N GLN A 2 -10.43 -26.17 38.19
CA GLN A 2 -11.23 -25.32 37.31
C GLN A 2 -11.24 -25.96 35.91
N PRO A 3 -12.38 -25.98 35.23
CA PRO A 3 -12.53 -26.71 33.99
C PRO A 3 -11.67 -26.06 32.88
N ILE A 4 -10.97 -26.91 32.13
CA ILE A 4 -10.09 -26.58 30.97
C ILE A 4 -10.83 -25.74 29.93
N TYR A 5 -12.16 -25.81 29.87
CA TYR A 5 -13.03 -25.00 28.99
C TYR A 5 -12.96 -23.50 29.25
N ALA A 6 -12.92 -23.07 30.52
CA ALA A 6 -12.83 -21.63 30.85
C ALA A 6 -11.49 -21.00 30.43
N ARG A 7 -10.44 -21.81 30.36
CA ARG A 7 -9.11 -21.37 29.92
C ARG A 7 -9.03 -21.27 28.39
N PHE A 8 -9.80 -22.09 27.66
CA PHE A 8 -9.92 -22.03 26.20
C PHE A 8 -10.78 -20.86 25.73
N GLU A 9 -11.90 -20.55 26.41
CA GLU A 9 -12.71 -19.36 26.12
C GLU A 9 -11.96 -18.07 26.44
N TYR A 10 -11.21 -18.04 27.55
CA TYR A 10 -10.36 -16.90 27.91
C TYR A 10 -9.20 -16.70 26.93
N LEU A 11 -8.57 -17.76 26.46
CA LEU A 11 -7.57 -17.72 25.39
C LEU A 11 -8.17 -17.35 24.03
N CYS A 12 -9.36 -17.85 23.68
CA CYS A 12 -10.09 -17.43 22.47
C CYS A 12 -10.56 -15.97 22.54
N THR A 13 -10.90 -15.47 23.71
CA THR A 13 -11.29 -14.07 23.93
C THR A 13 -10.06 -13.16 23.89
N LEU A 14 -8.92 -13.59 24.43
CA LEU A 14 -7.63 -12.89 24.30
C LEU A 14 -7.11 -12.88 22.86
N LEU A 15 -7.37 -13.93 22.07
CA LEU A 15 -6.98 -14.02 20.65
C LEU A 15 -7.91 -13.20 19.72
N LYS A 16 -9.06 -12.70 20.21
CA LYS A 16 -10.01 -11.85 19.46
C LYS A 16 -9.85 -10.36 19.74
N ASN A 17 -9.26 -9.98 20.86
CA ASN A 17 -9.05 -8.58 21.21
C ASN A 17 -7.88 -7.99 20.42
N GLY A 18 -8.09 -6.85 19.78
CA GLY A 18 -7.06 -6.08 19.08
C GLY A 18 -6.76 -6.52 17.64
N LYS A 19 -7.58 -7.42 17.04
CA LYS A 19 -7.49 -7.69 15.60
C LYS A 19 -8.15 -6.58 14.80
N MET A 20 -7.58 -6.26 13.65
CA MET A 20 -8.26 -5.41 12.69
C MET A 20 -9.45 -6.16 12.06
N VAL A 21 -10.59 -5.48 11.99
CA VAL A 21 -11.84 -6.05 11.48
C VAL A 21 -12.15 -5.48 10.11
N LYS A 22 -12.52 -6.36 9.19
CA LYS A 22 -12.91 -6.01 7.82
C LYS A 22 -14.29 -5.36 7.80
N HIS A 23 -14.37 -4.23 7.08
CA HIS A 23 -15.63 -3.53 6.81
C HIS A 23 -15.73 -3.19 5.32
N GLU A 24 -16.97 -2.91 4.88
CA GLU A 24 -17.25 -2.43 3.53
C GLU A 24 -18.04 -1.13 3.65
N TYR A 25 -17.64 -0.12 2.91
CA TYR A 25 -18.36 1.12 2.73
C TYR A 25 -18.79 1.26 1.28
N ILE A 26 -20.05 1.55 1.05
CA ILE A 26 -20.60 1.85 -0.29
C ILE A 26 -20.97 3.33 -0.31
N TYR A 27 -20.33 4.08 -1.21
CA TYR A 27 -20.67 5.48 -1.44
C TYR A 27 -21.88 5.54 -2.40
N GLU A 28 -22.99 6.03 -1.90
CA GLU A 28 -24.26 6.09 -2.67
C GLU A 28 -24.25 7.18 -3.78
N GLY A 29 -23.27 8.08 -3.75
CA GLY A 29 -23.12 9.12 -4.75
C GLY A 29 -22.36 8.65 -6.00
N LYS A 30 -22.33 9.51 -7.00
CA LYS A 30 -21.51 9.34 -8.21
C LYS A 30 -20.06 9.72 -7.92
N PHE A 31 -19.13 8.75 -8.04
CA PHE A 31 -17.70 9.00 -7.93
C PHE A 31 -17.12 9.24 -9.32
N GLU A 32 -16.64 10.45 -9.56
CA GLU A 32 -16.00 10.86 -10.81
C GLU A 32 -14.49 10.67 -10.71
N PHE A 33 -13.88 9.98 -11.67
CA PHE A 33 -12.43 9.74 -11.72
C PHE A 33 -11.72 10.92 -12.37
N GLU A 34 -10.50 11.22 -11.91
CA GLU A 34 -9.68 12.32 -12.42
C GLU A 34 -9.38 12.19 -13.93
N ALA A 35 -9.18 10.96 -14.40
CA ALA A 35 -8.92 10.65 -15.80
C ALA A 35 -10.20 10.56 -16.67
N GLY A 36 -11.36 10.83 -16.08
CA GLY A 36 -12.68 10.69 -16.71
C GLY A 36 -13.34 9.34 -16.39
N GLY A 37 -14.65 9.29 -16.65
CA GLY A 37 -15.51 8.18 -16.24
C GLY A 37 -16.02 8.34 -14.81
N CYS A 38 -16.99 7.52 -14.44
CA CYS A 38 -17.61 7.55 -13.12
C CYS A 38 -18.18 6.19 -12.73
N ILE A 39 -18.40 5.99 -11.43
CA ILE A 39 -19.08 4.83 -10.88
C ILE A 39 -20.09 5.30 -9.84
N GLU A 40 -21.28 4.75 -9.88
CA GLU A 40 -22.28 4.82 -8.80
C GLU A 40 -22.10 3.62 -7.89
N GLY A 41 -22.34 3.80 -6.59
CA GLY A 41 -22.16 2.73 -5.62
C GLY A 41 -20.70 2.28 -5.44
N LEU A 42 -19.75 3.22 -5.50
CA LEU A 42 -18.33 2.93 -5.28
C LEU A 42 -18.15 2.23 -3.93
N LYS A 43 -17.59 1.02 -3.95
CA LYS A 43 -17.28 0.25 -2.75
C LYS A 43 -15.82 0.44 -2.35
N VAL A 44 -15.59 0.68 -1.05
CA VAL A 44 -14.26 0.67 -0.44
C VAL A 44 -14.26 -0.32 0.72
N VAL A 45 -13.39 -1.32 0.62
CA VAL A 45 -13.13 -2.26 1.72
C VAL A 45 -12.04 -1.67 2.60
N TYR A 46 -12.22 -1.73 3.91
CA TYR A 46 -11.23 -1.26 4.86
C TYR A 46 -11.17 -2.17 6.09
N HIS A 47 -10.07 -2.12 6.81
CA HIS A 47 -9.95 -2.72 8.13
C HIS A 47 -9.71 -1.61 9.15
N CYS A 48 -10.26 -1.80 10.36
CA CYS A 48 -9.97 -0.94 11.50
C CYS A 48 -9.87 -1.77 12.78
N SER A 49 -9.43 -1.13 13.88
CA SER A 49 -9.41 -1.77 15.19
C SER A 49 -10.78 -2.38 15.51
N ASP A 50 -10.80 -3.53 16.18
CA ASP A 50 -12.00 -4.32 16.45
C ASP A 50 -13.08 -3.61 17.28
N LYS A 51 -12.71 -2.55 17.99
CA LYS A 51 -13.65 -1.67 18.68
C LYS A 51 -14.20 -0.64 17.72
N ALA A 52 -15.52 -0.50 17.67
CA ALA A 52 -16.16 0.55 16.89
C ALA A 52 -15.60 1.93 17.30
N TRP A 53 -15.32 2.75 16.29
CA TRP A 53 -14.95 4.15 16.52
C TRP A 53 -16.19 4.92 16.95
N GLU A 54 -16.11 5.54 18.12
CA GLU A 54 -17.12 6.49 18.59
C GLU A 54 -16.48 7.86 18.73
N LYS A 55 -17.10 8.87 18.15
CA LYS A 55 -16.64 10.25 18.28
C LYS A 55 -16.56 10.62 19.78
N GLY A 56 -15.37 10.95 20.25
CA GLY A 56 -15.13 11.33 21.64
C GLY A 56 -14.71 10.20 22.57
N ASP A 57 -14.39 9.01 22.07
CA ASP A 57 -13.83 7.91 22.88
C ASP A 57 -12.41 8.18 23.39
N GLY A 58 -11.79 9.29 22.94
CA GLY A 58 -10.48 9.76 23.37
C GLY A 58 -9.29 9.07 22.69
N ARG A 59 -9.51 8.04 21.86
CA ARG A 59 -8.42 7.40 21.13
C ARG A 59 -7.93 8.30 20.00
N LYS A 60 -6.60 8.30 19.80
CA LYS A 60 -5.98 8.91 18.63
C LYS A 60 -6.14 7.99 17.42
N VAL A 61 -6.36 8.57 16.25
CA VAL A 61 -6.50 7.84 14.98
C VAL A 61 -5.15 7.68 14.31
N ILE A 62 -4.82 6.45 13.93
CA ILE A 62 -3.68 6.12 13.07
C ILE A 62 -4.23 5.63 11.74
N TRP A 63 -3.84 6.25 10.63
CA TRP A 63 -4.21 5.84 9.30
C TRP A 63 -3.00 5.26 8.55
N ILE A 64 -3.13 4.00 8.12
CA ILE A 64 -2.09 3.30 7.37
C ILE A 64 -2.48 3.26 5.88
N CYS A 65 -1.58 3.71 5.00
CA CYS A 65 -1.72 3.58 3.56
C CYS A 65 -0.86 2.39 3.07
N HIS A 66 -1.52 1.35 2.53
CA HIS A 66 -0.84 0.12 2.16
C HIS A 66 -0.08 0.21 0.82
N ALA A 67 0.90 -0.67 0.63
CA ALA A 67 1.72 -0.79 -0.58
C ALA A 67 0.98 -1.53 -1.72
N LEU A 68 1.55 -1.52 -2.94
CA LEU A 68 0.92 -1.89 -4.22
C LEU A 68 0.12 -3.20 -4.18
N THR A 69 0.69 -4.28 -3.68
CA THR A 69 0.04 -5.60 -3.60
C THR A 69 -0.29 -6.05 -2.18
N ALA A 70 -0.18 -5.15 -1.21
CA ALA A 70 -0.70 -5.35 0.14
C ALA A 70 -2.21 -5.12 0.17
N ASN A 71 -2.81 -5.21 1.34
CA ASN A 71 -4.25 -5.08 1.54
C ASN A 71 -4.56 -4.22 2.78
N SER A 72 -5.84 -3.99 3.05
CA SER A 72 -6.26 -3.19 4.19
C SER A 72 -6.09 -3.87 5.56
N ASP A 73 -5.85 -5.19 5.62
CA ASP A 73 -5.46 -5.84 6.87
C ASP A 73 -3.96 -5.60 7.13
N ALA A 74 -3.65 -4.48 7.77
CA ALA A 74 -2.26 -4.11 8.02
C ALA A 74 -1.54 -5.10 8.95
N GLN A 75 -2.25 -5.89 9.74
CA GLN A 75 -1.65 -6.96 10.55
C GLN A 75 -1.13 -8.13 9.70
N ASP A 76 -1.70 -8.36 8.50
CA ASP A 76 -1.28 -9.43 7.59
C ASP A 76 0.12 -9.19 7.01
N TRP A 77 0.47 -7.95 6.71
CA TRP A 77 1.72 -7.62 6.02
C TRP A 77 2.71 -6.78 6.85
N TRP A 78 2.27 -6.24 8.02
CA TRP A 78 3.12 -5.53 8.98
C TRP A 78 2.92 -6.05 10.43
N PRO A 79 2.93 -7.39 10.66
CA PRO A 79 2.56 -8.00 11.94
C PRO A 79 3.45 -7.58 13.11
N GLU A 80 4.68 -7.15 12.85
CA GLU A 80 5.59 -6.68 13.89
C GLU A 80 5.32 -5.23 14.33
N LEU A 81 4.64 -4.45 13.49
CA LEU A 81 4.33 -3.05 13.78
C LEU A 81 2.85 -2.82 14.14
N VAL A 82 1.93 -3.65 13.66
CA VAL A 82 0.48 -3.47 13.82
C VAL A 82 -0.12 -4.58 14.67
N GLY A 83 -0.81 -4.24 15.73
CA GLY A 83 -1.51 -5.20 16.58
C GLY A 83 -1.43 -4.85 18.06
N PRO A 84 -2.02 -5.68 18.93
CA PRO A 84 -1.98 -5.47 20.38
C PRO A 84 -0.54 -5.40 20.91
N GLY A 85 -0.20 -4.32 21.63
CA GLY A 85 1.11 -4.09 22.20
C GLY A 85 2.23 -3.84 21.19
N ARG A 86 1.91 -3.67 19.90
CA ARG A 86 2.86 -3.30 18.85
C ARG A 86 2.99 -1.79 18.74
N LEU A 87 3.82 -1.30 17.83
CA LEU A 87 4.00 0.13 17.58
C LEU A 87 2.65 0.82 17.32
N PHE A 88 1.90 0.31 16.35
CA PHE A 88 0.52 0.74 16.06
C PHE A 88 -0.44 -0.16 16.84
N ASP A 89 -0.52 0.11 18.15
CA ASP A 89 -1.27 -0.69 19.10
C ASP A 89 -2.78 -0.54 18.88
N THR A 90 -3.41 -1.59 18.35
CA THR A 90 -4.84 -1.62 18.02
C THR A 90 -5.77 -1.57 19.25
N GLU A 91 -5.26 -1.79 20.46
CA GLU A 91 -6.01 -1.61 21.70
C GLU A 91 -5.99 -0.16 22.19
N LYS A 92 -4.89 0.55 21.92
CA LYS A 92 -4.64 1.91 22.38
C LYS A 92 -5.10 2.97 21.37
N TYR A 93 -4.89 2.71 20.08
CA TYR A 93 -5.23 3.61 18.99
C TYR A 93 -6.38 3.06 18.15
N PHE A 94 -7.10 3.97 17.48
CA PHE A 94 -8.00 3.58 16.41
C PHE A 94 -7.20 3.49 15.10
N VAL A 95 -6.77 2.28 14.76
CA VAL A 95 -5.98 2.03 13.54
C VAL A 95 -6.91 1.75 12.38
N VAL A 96 -6.71 2.42 11.25
CA VAL A 96 -7.51 2.26 10.03
C VAL A 96 -6.59 2.08 8.84
N CYS A 97 -6.95 1.17 7.95
CA CYS A 97 -6.33 1.02 6.63
C CYS A 97 -7.43 0.70 5.61
N ALA A 98 -7.45 1.40 4.47
CA ALA A 98 -8.42 1.17 3.40
C ALA A 98 -7.72 0.57 2.17
N ASN A 99 -8.40 -0.38 1.49
CA ASN A 99 -7.92 -0.92 0.22
C ASN A 99 -8.01 0.13 -0.89
N MET A 100 -6.93 0.28 -1.63
CA MET A 100 -6.90 1.14 -2.81
C MET A 100 -7.99 0.76 -3.81
N LEU A 101 -8.54 1.75 -4.50
CA LEU A 101 -9.35 1.52 -5.70
C LEU A 101 -8.52 0.78 -6.75
N GLY A 102 -9.14 -0.15 -7.44
CA GLY A 102 -8.45 -1.01 -8.41
C GLY A 102 -7.77 -2.23 -7.81
N SER A 103 -7.71 -2.35 -6.47
CA SER A 103 -7.08 -3.48 -5.78
C SER A 103 -7.92 -4.76 -5.87
N ALA A 104 -7.24 -5.92 -5.83
CA ALA A 104 -7.86 -7.26 -5.83
C ALA A 104 -8.59 -7.62 -4.52
N TYR A 105 -8.59 -6.74 -3.51
CA TYR A 105 -9.08 -7.06 -2.15
C TYR A 105 -10.45 -6.46 -1.83
N GLY A 106 -11.28 -6.28 -2.86
CA GLY A 106 -12.72 -6.04 -2.71
C GLY A 106 -13.18 -4.60 -2.80
N SER A 107 -12.30 -3.59 -2.79
CA SER A 107 -12.66 -2.24 -3.24
C SER A 107 -13.00 -2.24 -4.72
N SER A 108 -13.82 -1.29 -5.19
CA SER A 108 -14.18 -1.18 -6.60
C SER A 108 -12.92 -1.15 -7.48
N GLY A 109 -12.94 -1.95 -8.53
CA GLY A 109 -11.81 -2.16 -9.43
C GLY A 109 -12.22 -2.96 -10.67
N PRO A 110 -11.28 -3.32 -11.54
CA PRO A 110 -11.56 -4.05 -12.78
C PRO A 110 -12.21 -5.43 -12.54
N ALA A 111 -11.99 -6.04 -11.37
CA ALA A 111 -12.63 -7.29 -10.97
C ALA A 111 -14.06 -7.13 -10.43
N SER A 112 -14.52 -5.89 -10.20
CA SER A 112 -15.90 -5.63 -9.75
C SER A 112 -16.90 -5.88 -10.87
N ILE A 113 -18.11 -6.32 -10.51
CA ILE A 113 -19.19 -6.50 -11.47
C ILE A 113 -19.69 -5.14 -11.94
N ASN A 114 -19.73 -4.92 -13.24
CA ASN A 114 -20.36 -3.80 -13.87
C ASN A 114 -21.89 -4.00 -13.82
N PRO A 115 -22.67 -3.14 -13.17
CA PRO A 115 -24.11 -3.29 -13.04
C PRO A 115 -24.86 -3.22 -14.38
N GLU A 116 -24.27 -2.61 -15.41
CA GLU A 116 -24.87 -2.51 -16.73
C GLU A 116 -24.78 -3.81 -17.54
N THR A 117 -23.69 -4.58 -17.36
CA THR A 117 -23.43 -5.79 -18.14
C THR A 117 -23.63 -7.08 -17.35
N GLY A 118 -23.53 -7.03 -16.02
CA GLY A 118 -23.50 -8.20 -15.14
C GLY A 118 -22.17 -8.96 -15.14
N GLU A 119 -21.15 -8.47 -15.84
CA GLU A 119 -19.82 -9.06 -15.96
C GLU A 119 -18.77 -8.17 -15.26
N PRO A 120 -17.58 -8.67 -14.95
CA PRO A 120 -16.50 -7.83 -14.44
C PRO A 120 -16.19 -6.67 -15.40
N TYR A 121 -15.81 -5.53 -14.84
CA TYR A 121 -15.43 -4.37 -15.66
C TYR A 121 -14.24 -4.64 -16.59
N TYR A 122 -13.26 -5.43 -16.15
CA TYR A 122 -12.00 -5.63 -16.85
C TYR A 122 -11.41 -4.27 -17.30
N PHE A 123 -11.15 -4.09 -18.60
CA PHE A 123 -10.61 -2.85 -19.17
C PHE A 123 -11.61 -1.71 -19.32
N THR A 124 -12.89 -1.96 -19.03
CA THR A 124 -13.91 -0.90 -19.02
C THR A 124 -13.96 -0.13 -17.69
N PHE A 125 -13.24 -0.60 -16.67
CA PHE A 125 -13.11 0.14 -15.41
C PHE A 125 -12.43 1.50 -15.68
N PRO A 126 -12.88 2.61 -15.06
CA PRO A 126 -12.22 3.90 -15.22
C PRO A 126 -10.76 3.84 -14.76
N LYS A 127 -9.87 4.58 -15.45
CA LYS A 127 -8.48 4.70 -15.01
C LYS A 127 -8.40 5.35 -13.63
N VAL A 128 -7.63 4.73 -12.74
CA VAL A 128 -7.46 5.19 -11.36
C VAL A 128 -6.18 6.01 -11.24
N THR A 129 -6.25 7.14 -10.57
CA THR A 129 -5.07 7.93 -10.19
C THR A 129 -4.80 7.83 -8.69
N VAL A 130 -3.60 8.22 -8.26
CA VAL A 130 -3.28 8.33 -6.82
C VAL A 130 -4.26 9.27 -6.11
N ARG A 131 -4.70 10.34 -6.78
CA ARG A 131 -5.72 11.27 -6.24
C ARG A 131 -7.08 10.62 -6.06
N ASP A 132 -7.48 9.73 -6.97
CA ASP A 132 -8.73 8.98 -6.84
C ASP A 132 -8.67 8.01 -5.65
N ILE A 133 -7.53 7.33 -5.45
CA ILE A 133 -7.31 6.48 -4.29
C ILE A 133 -7.44 7.28 -2.99
N VAL A 134 -6.80 8.44 -2.92
CA VAL A 134 -6.89 9.35 -1.77
C VAL A 134 -8.32 9.84 -1.53
N ARG A 135 -9.04 10.21 -2.58
CA ARG A 135 -10.45 10.64 -2.47
C ARG A 135 -11.34 9.51 -1.94
N ALA A 136 -11.10 8.26 -2.37
CA ALA A 136 -11.82 7.10 -1.85
C ALA A 136 -11.51 6.85 -0.36
N ASN A 137 -10.24 6.98 0.05
CA ASN A 137 -9.85 6.90 1.46
C ASN A 137 -10.54 8.01 2.29
N ASP A 138 -10.66 9.24 1.75
CA ASP A 138 -11.35 10.34 2.42
C ASP A 138 -12.86 10.09 2.56
N LEU A 139 -13.47 9.37 1.64
CA LEU A 139 -14.88 8.93 1.79
C LEU A 139 -15.04 7.99 2.99
N VAL A 140 -14.14 7.01 3.16
CA VAL A 140 -14.15 6.13 4.35
C VAL A 140 -13.91 6.93 5.63
N ARG A 141 -12.95 7.85 5.63
CA ARG A 141 -12.70 8.74 6.77
C ARG A 141 -13.95 9.52 7.18
N ARG A 142 -14.65 10.11 6.20
CA ARG A 142 -15.90 10.86 6.45
C ARG A 142 -17.02 9.95 6.96
N HIS A 143 -17.15 8.76 6.39
CA HIS A 143 -18.10 7.74 6.86
C HIS A 143 -17.86 7.39 8.33
N LEU A 144 -16.61 7.24 8.73
CA LEU A 144 -16.21 6.99 10.12
C LEU A 144 -16.32 8.23 11.03
N GLY A 145 -16.67 9.41 10.51
CA GLY A 145 -16.74 10.65 11.29
C GLY A 145 -15.39 11.12 11.85
N ILE A 146 -14.28 10.72 11.26
CA ILE A 146 -12.93 11.11 11.70
C ILE A 146 -12.65 12.54 11.24
N GLU A 147 -12.48 13.46 12.19
CA GLU A 147 -12.20 14.88 11.91
C GLU A 147 -10.70 15.19 11.91
N LYS A 148 -9.89 14.42 12.67
CA LYS A 148 -8.44 14.52 12.75
C LYS A 148 -7.80 13.14 12.73
N ILE A 149 -6.66 13.06 12.05
CA ILE A 149 -5.79 11.89 12.06
C ILE A 149 -4.51 12.28 12.80
N HIS A 150 -4.25 11.59 13.91
CA HIS A 150 -3.07 11.85 14.73
C HIS A 150 -1.79 11.48 14.00
N LEU A 151 -1.77 10.32 13.36
CA LEU A 151 -0.63 9.86 12.59
C LEU A 151 -1.09 9.18 11.31
N MET A 152 -0.57 9.64 10.18
CA MET A 152 -0.65 8.91 8.91
C MET A 152 0.70 8.30 8.58
N VAL A 153 0.71 7.05 8.10
CA VAL A 153 1.94 6.37 7.68
C VAL A 153 1.72 5.59 6.39
N GLY A 154 2.67 5.67 5.47
CA GLY A 154 2.65 4.91 4.23
C GLY A 154 4.03 4.71 3.65
N GLY A 155 4.27 3.51 3.13
CA GLY A 155 5.48 3.15 2.40
C GLY A 155 5.21 2.90 0.92
N SER A 156 6.18 3.23 0.04
CA SER A 156 6.04 3.01 -1.41
C SER A 156 4.86 3.80 -1.99
N ILE A 157 3.95 3.17 -2.74
CA ILE A 157 2.71 3.80 -3.21
C ILE A 157 1.80 4.23 -2.03
N GLY A 158 1.92 3.60 -0.85
CA GLY A 158 1.29 4.09 0.37
C GLY A 158 1.84 5.47 0.78
N GLY A 159 3.13 5.69 0.56
CA GLY A 159 3.76 7.01 0.70
C GLY A 159 3.22 8.03 -0.30
N PHE A 160 2.99 7.64 -1.57
CA PHE A 160 2.33 8.52 -2.56
C PHE A 160 0.96 8.98 -2.09
N GLN A 161 0.14 8.04 -1.59
CA GLN A 161 -1.17 8.35 -1.01
C GLN A 161 -1.03 9.32 0.16
N SER A 162 -0.07 9.07 1.05
CA SER A 162 0.15 9.87 2.25
C SER A 162 0.57 11.30 1.92
N VAL A 163 1.53 11.49 1.03
CA VAL A 163 1.96 12.83 0.58
C VAL A 163 0.82 13.56 -0.13
N GLU A 164 0.15 12.90 -1.09
CA GLU A 164 -0.96 13.52 -1.82
C GLU A 164 -2.09 13.92 -0.89
N TRP A 165 -2.43 13.09 0.09
CA TRP A 165 -3.53 13.39 1.02
C TRP A 165 -3.21 14.51 2.00
N THR A 166 -1.96 14.61 2.48
CA THR A 166 -1.54 15.75 3.32
C THR A 166 -1.58 17.07 2.58
N ILE A 167 -1.36 17.06 1.25
CA ILE A 167 -1.51 18.25 0.40
C ILE A 167 -2.98 18.57 0.16
N MET A 168 -3.81 17.54 -0.10
CA MET A 168 -5.25 17.73 -0.37
C MET A 168 -6.01 18.25 0.85
N ASN A 169 -5.64 17.81 2.04
CA ASN A 169 -6.31 18.13 3.29
C ASN A 169 -5.30 18.55 4.39
N PRO A 170 -4.63 19.70 4.25
CA PRO A 170 -3.52 20.06 5.12
C PRO A 170 -3.89 20.18 6.61
N GLU A 171 -5.15 20.48 6.92
CA GLU A 171 -5.63 20.61 8.30
C GLU A 171 -6.04 19.27 8.94
N LEU A 172 -6.07 18.18 8.17
CA LEU A 172 -6.59 16.90 8.65
C LEU A 172 -5.58 16.15 9.53
N PHE A 173 -4.29 16.30 9.26
CA PHE A 173 -3.24 15.50 9.86
C PHE A 173 -2.44 16.27 10.88
N GLU A 174 -2.17 15.65 12.04
CA GLU A 174 -1.23 16.21 13.02
C GLU A 174 0.19 15.83 12.63
N LYS A 175 0.42 14.55 12.30
CA LYS A 175 1.71 13.98 11.93
C LYS A 175 1.60 13.07 10.73
N ALA A 176 2.67 12.98 9.94
CA ALA A 176 2.75 12.08 8.79
C ALA A 176 4.15 11.47 8.65
N VAL A 177 4.20 10.18 8.29
CA VAL A 177 5.43 9.45 8.02
C VAL A 177 5.40 8.94 6.58
N PHE A 178 6.35 9.39 5.77
CA PHE A 178 6.53 9.02 4.38
C PHE A 178 7.75 8.13 4.24
N ILE A 179 7.57 6.87 3.82
CA ILE A 179 8.65 5.87 3.80
C ILE A 179 8.92 5.42 2.36
N ALA A 180 10.17 5.48 1.92
CA ALA A 180 10.63 4.92 0.65
C ALA A 180 9.70 5.29 -0.53
N CYS A 181 9.42 6.57 -0.72
CA CYS A 181 8.51 7.07 -1.76
C CYS A 181 9.02 8.35 -2.40
N GLY A 182 8.45 8.71 -3.54
CA GLY A 182 8.70 9.96 -4.25
C GLY A 182 7.44 10.82 -4.34
N VAL A 183 7.57 12.01 -4.87
CA VAL A 183 6.48 13.00 -5.06
C VAL A 183 6.04 13.13 -6.52
N ARG A 184 6.78 12.54 -7.41
CA ARG A 184 6.49 12.45 -8.84
C ARG A 184 7.11 11.16 -9.39
N VAL A 185 6.36 10.47 -10.24
CA VAL A 185 6.90 9.31 -10.94
C VAL A 185 8.14 9.70 -11.74
N THR A 186 9.20 8.91 -11.62
CA THR A 186 10.44 9.09 -12.39
C THR A 186 10.41 8.25 -13.66
N PRO A 187 11.19 8.60 -14.69
CA PRO A 187 11.36 7.73 -15.87
C PRO A 187 11.84 6.31 -15.51
N TRP A 188 12.68 6.20 -14.47
CA TRP A 188 13.15 4.92 -13.94
C TRP A 188 11.99 4.05 -13.42
N LEU A 189 11.12 4.60 -12.56
CA LEU A 189 9.94 3.91 -12.05
C LEU A 189 8.97 3.57 -13.17
N THR A 190 8.70 4.51 -14.09
CA THR A 190 7.85 4.25 -15.26
C THR A 190 8.37 3.09 -16.10
N ALA A 191 9.69 2.97 -16.31
CA ALA A 191 10.28 1.88 -17.08
C ALA A 191 10.07 0.51 -16.40
N TRP A 192 10.21 0.44 -15.06
CA TRP A 192 9.92 -0.78 -14.30
C TRP A 192 8.45 -1.17 -14.39
N GLU A 193 7.54 -0.23 -14.17
CA GLU A 193 6.09 -0.47 -14.22
C GLU A 193 5.65 -0.87 -15.64
N GLU A 194 6.18 -0.23 -16.67
CA GLU A 194 5.88 -0.58 -18.06
C GLU A 194 6.37 -1.98 -18.43
N SER A 195 7.59 -2.37 -18.01
CA SER A 195 8.09 -3.72 -18.23
C SER A 195 7.18 -4.79 -17.63
N GLN A 196 6.58 -4.51 -16.48
CA GLN A 196 5.60 -5.39 -15.84
C GLN A 196 4.28 -5.43 -16.62
N ARG A 197 3.78 -4.30 -17.11
CA ARG A 197 2.57 -4.25 -17.95
C ARG A 197 2.75 -4.96 -19.29
N LEU A 198 3.90 -4.80 -19.93
CA LEU A 198 4.25 -5.53 -21.14
C LEU A 198 4.26 -7.05 -20.92
N ALA A 199 4.70 -7.53 -19.74
CA ALA A 199 4.63 -8.96 -19.41
C ALA A 199 3.18 -9.45 -19.28
N LEU A 200 2.27 -8.63 -18.72
CA LEU A 200 0.84 -8.93 -18.69
C LEU A 200 0.24 -8.98 -20.11
N GLU A 201 0.58 -8.01 -20.93
CA GLU A 201 0.06 -7.89 -22.30
C GLU A 201 0.57 -8.99 -23.24
N ALA A 202 1.72 -9.57 -22.93
CA ALA A 202 2.27 -10.72 -23.66
C ALA A 202 1.50 -12.04 -23.39
N ASP A 203 0.71 -12.10 -22.32
CA ASP A 203 -0.16 -13.25 -22.05
C ASP A 203 -1.42 -13.17 -22.92
N PRO A 204 -1.63 -14.12 -23.85
CA PRO A 204 -2.76 -14.04 -24.78
C PRO A 204 -4.12 -14.06 -24.07
N THR A 205 -4.23 -14.69 -22.90
CA THR A 205 -5.49 -14.78 -22.15
C THR A 205 -5.87 -13.48 -21.46
N PHE A 206 -4.93 -12.54 -21.33
CA PHE A 206 -5.16 -11.26 -20.61
C PHE A 206 -6.18 -10.38 -21.34
N ARG A 207 -6.09 -10.28 -22.67
CA ARG A 207 -7.00 -9.44 -23.48
C ARG A 207 -8.34 -10.10 -23.79
N GLU A 208 -8.47 -11.41 -23.56
CA GLU A 208 -9.71 -12.15 -23.82
C GLU A 208 -10.85 -11.77 -22.88
N CYS A 209 -10.54 -11.31 -21.68
CA CYS A 209 -11.53 -10.97 -20.63
C CYS A 209 -12.54 -12.10 -20.34
N ALA A 210 -12.12 -13.35 -20.53
CA ALA A 210 -12.98 -14.52 -20.35
C ALA A 210 -13.16 -14.91 -18.88
N SER A 211 -12.20 -14.55 -18.03
CA SER A 211 -12.27 -14.76 -16.58
C SER A 211 -11.23 -13.90 -15.85
N LEU A 212 -11.39 -13.72 -14.55
CA LEU A 212 -10.39 -13.04 -13.69
C LEU A 212 -9.05 -13.81 -13.56
N LYS A 213 -8.98 -15.04 -14.09
CA LYS A 213 -7.72 -15.79 -14.22
C LYS A 213 -6.97 -15.50 -15.52
N GLY A 214 -7.57 -14.72 -16.43
CA GLY A 214 -6.88 -14.25 -17.62
C GLY A 214 -5.65 -13.43 -17.24
N GLY A 215 -4.53 -13.64 -17.95
CA GLY A 215 -3.27 -12.95 -17.67
C GLY A 215 -2.45 -13.52 -16.50
N GLU A 216 -2.81 -14.69 -15.96
CA GLU A 216 -2.12 -15.27 -14.80
C GLU A 216 -0.63 -15.53 -15.06
N ALA A 217 -0.27 -16.03 -16.24
CA ALA A 217 1.13 -16.26 -16.59
C ALA A 217 1.89 -14.93 -16.75
N GLY A 218 1.25 -13.92 -17.34
CA GLY A 218 1.75 -12.56 -17.43
C GLY A 218 1.97 -11.94 -16.04
N LEU A 219 1.03 -12.13 -15.11
CA LEU A 219 1.14 -11.64 -13.74
C LEU A 219 2.32 -12.29 -12.98
N ARG A 220 2.56 -13.58 -13.18
CA ARG A 220 3.72 -14.27 -12.61
C ARG A 220 5.03 -13.68 -13.12
N CYS A 221 5.09 -13.37 -14.41
CA CYS A 221 6.24 -12.72 -15.03
C CYS A 221 6.39 -11.28 -14.52
N ALA A 222 5.31 -10.49 -14.48
CA ALA A 222 5.31 -9.13 -13.96
C ALA A 222 5.82 -9.09 -12.51
N ARG A 223 5.37 -10.03 -11.64
CA ARG A 223 5.88 -10.13 -10.27
C ARG A 223 7.37 -10.47 -10.20
N SER A 224 7.84 -11.33 -11.10
CA SER A 224 9.27 -11.67 -11.20
C SER A 224 10.11 -10.44 -11.54
N ILE A 225 9.65 -9.59 -12.47
CA ILE A 225 10.30 -8.31 -12.81
C ILE A 225 10.28 -7.36 -11.60
N ALA A 226 9.12 -7.19 -10.95
CA ALA A 226 8.96 -6.33 -9.79
C ALA A 226 9.92 -6.68 -8.65
N LEU A 227 10.12 -7.98 -8.36
CA LEU A 227 11.02 -8.41 -7.29
C LEU A 227 12.48 -7.98 -7.50
N ILE A 228 12.94 -7.90 -8.75
CA ILE A 228 14.29 -7.42 -9.05
C ILE A 228 14.41 -5.94 -8.67
N SER A 229 13.37 -5.15 -8.89
CA SER A 229 13.36 -3.73 -8.49
C SER A 229 13.20 -3.51 -6.98
N TYR A 230 12.60 -4.47 -6.27
CA TYR A 230 12.36 -4.37 -4.82
C TYR A 230 13.57 -4.82 -3.98
N ARG A 231 14.48 -5.62 -4.54
CA ARG A 231 15.60 -6.21 -3.81
C ARG A 231 16.92 -5.51 -4.15
N SER A 232 17.84 -5.50 -3.18
CA SER A 232 19.23 -5.12 -3.46
C SER A 232 20.00 -6.30 -4.03
N TYR A 233 21.10 -6.01 -4.74
CA TYR A 233 22.05 -7.02 -5.21
C TYR A 233 22.60 -7.85 -4.06
N GLU A 234 23.03 -7.22 -2.98
CA GLU A 234 23.62 -7.84 -1.80
C GLU A 234 22.63 -8.79 -1.11
N GLY A 235 21.41 -8.31 -0.86
CA GLY A 235 20.35 -9.09 -0.22
C GLY A 235 19.90 -10.26 -1.08
N TYR A 236 19.85 -10.09 -2.40
CA TYR A 236 19.47 -11.16 -3.31
C TYR A 236 20.54 -12.27 -3.32
N ASN A 237 21.82 -11.91 -3.48
CA ASN A 237 22.91 -12.88 -3.45
C ASN A 237 23.04 -13.60 -2.11
N ALA A 238 22.91 -12.88 -0.99
CA ALA A 238 22.99 -13.48 0.33
C ALA A 238 21.90 -14.54 0.58
N THR A 239 20.73 -14.40 -0.05
CA THR A 239 19.58 -15.28 0.20
C THR A 239 19.36 -16.34 -0.89
N GLN A 240 19.81 -16.11 -2.12
CA GLN A 240 19.54 -16.95 -3.30
C GLN A 240 20.79 -17.58 -3.91
N ALA A 241 21.96 -17.47 -3.27
CA ALA A 241 23.17 -18.18 -3.73
C ALA A 241 22.95 -19.69 -3.76
N GLU A 242 23.49 -20.38 -4.76
CA GLU A 242 23.51 -21.85 -4.80
C GLU A 242 24.25 -22.40 -3.59
N GLN A 243 23.79 -23.53 -3.09
CA GLN A 243 24.45 -24.24 -1.96
C GLN A 243 25.51 -25.21 -2.45
N ASP A 244 25.38 -25.74 -3.67
CA ASP A 244 26.31 -26.62 -4.34
C ASP A 244 27.10 -25.77 -5.36
N GLU A 245 28.39 -25.56 -5.09
CA GLU A 245 29.29 -24.78 -5.97
C GLU A 245 29.61 -25.54 -7.27
N ASP A 246 29.41 -26.86 -7.31
CA ASP A 246 29.65 -27.69 -8.50
C ASP A 246 28.41 -27.84 -9.38
N CYS A 247 27.29 -27.17 -9.05
CA CYS A 247 26.08 -27.24 -9.87
C CYS A 247 26.33 -26.73 -11.30
N LEU A 248 25.88 -27.50 -12.31
CA LEU A 248 26.08 -27.15 -13.71
C LEU A 248 25.20 -25.95 -14.12
N PHE A 249 23.99 -25.85 -13.61
CA PHE A 249 23.04 -24.78 -13.90
C PHE A 249 22.46 -24.25 -12.59
N ALA A 250 22.67 -22.97 -12.31
CA ALA A 250 22.08 -22.30 -11.17
C ALA A 250 20.55 -22.22 -11.31
N ASP A 251 19.79 -22.72 -10.32
CA ASP A 251 18.31 -22.70 -10.34
C ASP A 251 17.68 -22.09 -9.09
N ARG A 252 18.41 -21.88 -8.01
CA ARG A 252 17.83 -21.40 -6.75
C ARG A 252 17.15 -20.04 -6.91
N ALA A 253 17.84 -19.07 -7.48
CA ALA A 253 17.27 -17.76 -7.78
C ALA A 253 16.11 -17.84 -8.78
N ALA A 254 16.23 -18.67 -9.83
CA ALA A 254 15.17 -18.88 -10.81
C ALA A 254 13.92 -19.55 -10.18
N SER A 255 14.12 -20.54 -9.34
CA SER A 255 13.06 -21.21 -8.56
C SER A 255 12.35 -20.24 -7.64
N TYR A 256 13.10 -19.37 -6.95
CA TYR A 256 12.54 -18.32 -6.09
C TYR A 256 11.67 -17.34 -6.87
N GLN A 257 12.09 -16.88 -8.06
CA GLN A 257 11.31 -16.01 -8.92
C GLN A 257 10.00 -16.68 -9.35
N ARG A 258 10.03 -17.94 -9.79
CA ARG A 258 8.84 -18.72 -10.13
C ARG A 258 7.89 -18.87 -8.95
N TYR A 259 8.42 -19.17 -7.76
CA TYR A 259 7.64 -19.28 -6.53
C TYR A 259 6.94 -17.97 -6.17
N GLN A 260 7.64 -16.84 -6.21
CA GLN A 260 7.08 -15.55 -5.85
C GLN A 260 6.04 -15.06 -6.87
N GLY A 261 6.25 -15.35 -8.16
CA GLY A 261 5.26 -15.11 -9.20
C GLY A 261 3.97 -15.87 -8.91
N LYS A 262 4.08 -17.19 -8.63
CA LYS A 262 2.93 -18.02 -8.26
C LYS A 262 2.25 -17.51 -6.98
N LYS A 263 3.01 -17.20 -5.94
CA LYS A 263 2.47 -16.70 -4.66
C LYS A 263 1.64 -15.43 -4.84
N LEU A 264 2.00 -14.55 -5.78
CA LEU A 264 1.18 -13.39 -6.09
C LEU A 264 -0.09 -13.81 -6.86
N SER A 265 0.04 -14.59 -7.94
CA SER A 265 -1.11 -14.97 -8.77
C SER A 265 -2.15 -15.82 -8.03
N ASP A 266 -1.78 -16.46 -6.92
CA ASP A 266 -2.73 -17.20 -6.06
C ASP A 266 -3.68 -16.26 -5.27
N ARG A 267 -3.36 -14.96 -5.13
CA ARG A 267 -4.11 -14.00 -4.31
C ARG A 267 -4.44 -12.67 -4.98
N PHE A 268 -3.96 -12.47 -6.20
CA PHE A 268 -4.12 -11.22 -6.94
C PHE A 268 -4.45 -11.53 -8.40
N ASP A 269 -5.27 -10.72 -9.05
CA ASP A 269 -5.59 -10.85 -10.45
C ASP A 269 -4.79 -9.89 -11.34
N ALA A 270 -4.61 -10.25 -12.60
CA ALA A 270 -3.82 -9.51 -13.56
C ALA A 270 -4.40 -8.13 -13.89
N TYR A 271 -5.72 -8.01 -13.91
CA TYR A 271 -6.41 -6.74 -14.23
C TYR A 271 -6.20 -5.72 -13.11
N SER A 272 -6.39 -6.13 -11.85
CA SER A 272 -6.11 -5.28 -10.69
C SER A 272 -4.65 -4.86 -10.64
N TYR A 273 -3.72 -5.78 -10.95
CA TYR A 273 -2.30 -5.44 -11.00
C TYR A 273 -1.99 -4.41 -12.08
N TYR A 274 -2.55 -4.58 -13.27
CA TYR A 274 -2.39 -3.65 -14.40
C TYR A 274 -2.86 -2.24 -14.03
N TYR A 275 -4.07 -2.12 -13.46
CA TYR A 275 -4.64 -0.84 -13.06
C TYR A 275 -3.85 -0.14 -11.95
N LEU A 276 -3.40 -0.89 -10.93
CA LEU A 276 -2.60 -0.32 -9.86
C LEU A 276 -1.20 0.10 -10.36
N SER A 277 -0.56 -0.71 -11.20
CA SER A 277 0.69 -0.35 -11.87
C SER A 277 0.54 0.90 -12.75
N ASP A 278 -0.56 1.04 -13.51
CA ASP A 278 -0.84 2.26 -14.29
C ASP A 278 -1.10 3.47 -13.38
N SER A 279 -1.75 3.28 -12.22
CA SER A 279 -2.01 4.35 -11.26
C SER A 279 -0.73 4.98 -10.69
N VAL A 280 0.35 4.20 -10.56
CA VAL A 280 1.69 4.70 -10.15
C VAL A 280 2.16 5.82 -11.07
N ASN A 281 1.93 5.69 -12.38
CA ASN A 281 2.31 6.70 -13.37
C ASN A 281 1.57 8.03 -13.23
N SER A 282 0.45 8.05 -12.50
CA SER A 282 -0.31 9.28 -12.22
C SER A 282 0.31 10.15 -11.12
N ASN A 283 1.29 9.60 -10.36
CA ASN A 283 1.85 10.32 -9.22
C ASN A 283 2.62 11.56 -9.65
N ASN A 284 2.07 12.71 -9.33
CA ASN A 284 2.72 14.02 -9.46
C ASN A 284 1.96 15.02 -8.57
N VAL A 285 2.48 15.23 -7.37
CA VAL A 285 1.86 16.12 -6.38
C VAL A 285 1.84 17.58 -6.84
N GLY A 286 2.75 17.97 -7.75
CA GLY A 286 2.83 19.32 -8.28
C GLY A 286 1.85 19.63 -9.42
N ARG A 287 1.18 18.61 -10.00
CA ARG A 287 0.28 18.78 -11.13
C ARG A 287 -0.93 19.63 -10.76
N GLY A 288 -1.07 20.79 -11.44
CA GLY A 288 -2.12 21.78 -11.16
C GLY A 288 -1.93 22.60 -9.88
N ARG A 289 -0.72 22.55 -9.25
CA ARG A 289 -0.43 23.25 -7.98
C ARG A 289 0.83 24.14 -8.03
N GLY A 290 1.27 24.52 -9.21
CA GLY A 290 2.45 25.38 -9.37
C GLY A 290 3.80 24.65 -9.22
N GLY A 291 3.80 23.31 -9.29
CA GLY A 291 4.98 22.47 -9.18
C GLY A 291 5.09 21.73 -7.85
N VAL A 292 6.05 20.81 -7.79
CA VAL A 292 6.25 19.90 -6.63
C VAL A 292 6.55 20.68 -5.36
N GLU A 293 7.50 21.61 -5.42
CA GLU A 293 7.93 22.40 -4.27
C GLU A 293 6.78 23.27 -3.72
N ALA A 294 6.00 23.91 -4.60
CA ALA A 294 4.85 24.69 -4.20
C ALA A 294 3.78 23.84 -3.50
N ALA A 295 3.54 22.61 -4.00
CA ALA A 295 2.61 21.68 -3.39
C ALA A 295 3.09 21.21 -2.01
N LEU A 296 4.36 20.82 -1.87
CA LEU A 296 4.92 20.32 -0.61
C LEU A 296 4.92 21.40 0.50
N LYS A 297 5.13 22.68 0.13
CA LYS A 297 5.06 23.80 1.08
C LYS A 297 3.67 24.01 1.71
N THR A 298 2.62 23.42 1.15
CA THR A 298 1.26 23.51 1.71
C THR A 298 1.01 22.53 2.85
N ILE A 299 1.87 21.54 3.04
CA ILE A 299 1.75 20.54 4.10
C ILE A 299 1.93 21.22 5.47
N LYS A 300 1.00 20.97 6.39
CA LYS A 300 0.99 21.53 7.75
C LYS A 300 1.32 20.50 8.83
N ALA A 301 1.19 19.21 8.51
CA ALA A 301 1.51 18.13 9.42
C ALA A 301 3.00 18.14 9.81
N GLU A 302 3.33 17.74 11.05
CA GLU A 302 4.71 17.39 11.40
C GLU A 302 5.12 16.15 10.60
N CYS A 303 6.05 16.32 9.65
CA CYS A 303 6.43 15.25 8.74
C CYS A 303 7.76 14.61 9.13
N THR A 304 7.78 13.28 9.07
CA THR A 304 8.98 12.44 9.13
C THR A 304 9.11 11.70 7.81
N VAL A 305 10.28 11.81 7.18
CA VAL A 305 10.57 11.19 5.89
C VAL A 305 11.67 10.16 6.09
N VAL A 306 11.45 8.93 5.62
CA VAL A 306 12.37 7.81 5.82
C VAL A 306 12.82 7.27 4.48
N GLY A 307 14.14 7.30 4.24
CA GLY A 307 14.80 6.66 3.11
C GLY A 307 15.41 5.32 3.51
N ILE A 308 15.74 4.49 2.51
CA ILE A 308 16.43 3.21 2.69
C ILE A 308 17.70 3.24 1.85
N ASP A 309 18.86 3.06 2.47
CA ASP A 309 20.18 3.24 1.84
C ASP A 309 20.42 2.35 0.60
N SER A 310 19.85 1.16 0.58
CA SER A 310 19.98 0.21 -0.54
C SER A 310 18.81 0.22 -1.52
N ASP A 311 17.80 1.10 -1.33
CA ASP A 311 16.65 1.18 -2.24
C ASP A 311 17.06 1.73 -3.62
N ARG A 312 16.82 0.93 -4.67
CA ARG A 312 17.08 1.32 -6.06
C ARG A 312 15.82 1.68 -6.82
N LEU A 313 14.66 1.36 -6.25
CA LEU A 313 13.38 1.76 -6.83
C LEU A 313 13.05 3.22 -6.51
N PHE A 314 13.27 3.61 -5.24
CA PHE A 314 13.16 4.99 -4.74
C PHE A 314 14.46 5.39 -4.03
N PRO A 315 15.48 5.82 -4.78
CA PRO A 315 16.73 6.29 -4.20
C PRO A 315 16.51 7.39 -3.15
N VAL A 316 17.37 7.42 -2.13
CA VAL A 316 17.24 8.32 -0.96
C VAL A 316 17.17 9.81 -1.33
N GLU A 317 17.65 10.18 -2.50
CA GLU A 317 17.54 11.54 -3.04
C GLU A 317 16.09 12.00 -3.20
N GLU A 318 15.17 11.08 -3.51
CA GLU A 318 13.73 11.41 -3.62
C GLU A 318 13.13 11.74 -2.26
N GLN A 319 13.50 11.01 -1.21
CA GLN A 319 13.05 11.29 0.14
C GLN A 319 13.71 12.54 0.72
N LYS A 320 14.99 12.79 0.44
CA LYS A 320 15.69 14.03 0.82
C LYS A 320 15.01 15.25 0.21
N LEU A 321 14.60 15.17 -1.07
CA LEU A 321 13.84 16.24 -1.73
C LEU A 321 12.53 16.54 -0.99
N ILE A 322 11.81 15.52 -0.53
CA ILE A 322 10.58 15.72 0.26
C ILE A 322 10.90 16.46 1.56
N ALA A 323 11.91 15.99 2.30
CA ALA A 323 12.28 16.56 3.58
C ALA A 323 12.78 18.01 3.47
N GLU A 324 13.48 18.34 2.39
CA GLU A 324 13.95 19.70 2.12
C GLU A 324 12.81 20.67 1.77
N ALA A 325 11.78 20.18 1.04
CA ALA A 325 10.70 21.03 0.55
C ALA A 325 9.53 21.18 1.55
N VAL A 326 9.29 20.20 2.42
CA VAL A 326 8.22 20.25 3.43
C VAL A 326 8.70 21.04 4.65
N PRO A 327 7.98 22.09 5.06
CA PRO A 327 8.40 22.92 6.20
C PRO A 327 8.56 22.11 7.49
N GLY A 328 9.74 22.12 8.08
CA GLY A 328 10.01 21.48 9.37
C GLY A 328 10.08 19.95 9.34
N ALA A 329 10.08 19.34 8.17
CA ALA A 329 10.19 17.88 8.05
C ALA A 329 11.55 17.38 8.54
N LYS A 330 11.53 16.20 9.16
CA LYS A 330 12.72 15.47 9.59
C LYS A 330 13.03 14.35 8.61
N TYR A 331 14.29 14.16 8.28
CA TYR A 331 14.77 13.05 7.44
C TYR A 331 15.50 12.02 8.28
N TYR A 332 15.21 10.75 8.03
CA TYR A 332 15.94 9.61 8.58
C TYR A 332 16.29 8.65 7.44
N GLU A 333 17.41 7.98 7.58
CA GLU A 333 17.86 6.95 6.65
C GLU A 333 18.03 5.64 7.43
N ILE A 334 17.31 4.59 7.03
CA ILE A 334 17.47 3.26 7.61
C ILE A 334 18.43 2.43 6.76
N THR A 335 19.20 1.57 7.40
CA THR A 335 20.11 0.65 6.74
C THR A 335 19.40 -0.69 6.52
N SER A 336 19.36 -1.14 5.28
CA SER A 336 18.82 -2.44 4.93
C SER A 336 19.59 -3.06 3.77
N LYS A 337 19.86 -4.36 3.85
CA LYS A 337 20.37 -5.12 2.71
C LYS A 337 19.28 -5.60 1.75
N PHE A 338 18.03 -5.31 2.03
CA PHE A 338 16.88 -5.85 1.28
C PHE A 338 16.30 -4.89 0.23
N GLY A 339 16.93 -3.73 0.02
CA GLY A 339 16.46 -2.74 -0.94
C GLY A 339 15.13 -2.11 -0.49
N HIS A 340 14.23 -1.88 -1.45
CA HIS A 340 12.92 -1.29 -1.22
C HIS A 340 12.09 -2.04 -0.16
N ASP A 341 12.20 -3.37 -0.09
CA ASP A 341 11.47 -4.16 0.91
C ASP A 341 11.95 -3.91 2.36
N GLY A 342 13.01 -3.11 2.58
CA GLY A 342 13.47 -2.71 3.90
C GLY A 342 12.38 -2.08 4.76
N PHE A 343 11.43 -1.32 4.19
CA PHE A 343 10.32 -0.75 4.97
C PHE A 343 9.35 -1.81 5.55
N LEU A 344 9.38 -3.05 5.04
CA LEU A 344 8.61 -4.17 5.57
C LEU A 344 9.40 -5.04 6.55
N LEU A 345 10.72 -4.91 6.56
CA LEU A 345 11.62 -5.83 7.25
C LEU A 345 12.40 -5.19 8.41
N GLU A 346 12.74 -3.90 8.30
CA GLU A 346 13.54 -3.18 9.30
C GLU A 346 12.65 -2.57 10.39
N ASN A 347 11.85 -3.41 11.03
CA ASN A 347 10.80 -3.00 11.99
C ASN A 347 11.37 -2.30 13.22
N ASP A 348 12.54 -2.69 13.70
CA ASP A 348 13.18 -2.09 14.89
C ASP A 348 13.59 -0.63 14.60
N GLN A 349 14.25 -0.39 13.45
CA GLN A 349 14.66 0.96 13.03
C GLN A 349 13.43 1.86 12.80
N LEU A 350 12.38 1.33 12.17
CA LEU A 350 11.12 2.07 12.00
C LEU A 350 10.45 2.36 13.33
N THR A 351 10.50 1.43 14.28
CA THR A 351 9.95 1.64 15.62
C THR A 351 10.69 2.76 16.36
N GLU A 352 12.02 2.78 16.31
CA GLU A 352 12.83 3.85 16.94
C GLU A 352 12.49 5.24 16.38
N ILE A 353 12.24 5.33 15.06
CA ILE A 353 11.90 6.60 14.39
C ILE A 353 10.46 7.03 14.68
N ILE A 354 9.51 6.10 14.68
CA ILE A 354 8.07 6.40 14.70
C ILE A 354 7.51 6.46 16.13
N ALA A 355 8.00 5.66 17.08
CA ALA A 355 7.48 5.64 18.46
C ALA A 355 7.42 7.02 19.14
N PRO A 356 8.41 7.93 18.96
CA PRO A 356 8.32 9.27 19.52
C PRO A 356 7.19 10.14 18.95
N LEU A 357 6.56 9.72 17.86
CA LEU A 357 5.47 10.45 17.21
C LEU A 357 4.09 10.04 17.76
N LEU A 358 3.97 8.92 18.43
CA LEU A 358 2.73 8.39 19.01
C LEU A 358 2.44 9.01 20.37
#